data_534604ae11f7335bb79b2c4725e80f22
#
_entry.id   534604ae11f7335bb79b2c4725e80f22
#
_cell.length_a   1.000
_cell.length_b   1.000
_cell.length_c   1.000
_cell.angle_alpha   90.00
_cell.angle_beta   90.00
_cell.angle_gamma   90.00
#
_symmetry.space_group_name_H-M   'P 1'
#
loop_
_entity.id
_entity.type
_entity.pdbx_description
1 polymer ?
#
loop_
_entity_poly.entity_id
_entity_poly.type
_entity_poly.pdbx_seq_one_letter_code
_entity_poly.pdbx_strand_id
1 'polypeptide(L)' 'MTGTELRKIRQAFNLSASAMGKALGYNGPKANIAVQIRRLERDARPIPISVGRLAQMFSQNGIPEEWYA' A
#
# COMPACT_ATOMS: atom_id res chain seq x y z
N MET A 1 -7.91 7.95 5.25
CA MET A 1 -6.79 7.14 5.79
C MET A 1 -5.56 8.01 5.91
N THR A 2 -4.82 7.86 7.00
CA THR A 2 -3.53 8.55 7.18
C THR A 2 -2.38 7.69 6.68
N GLY A 3 -1.23 8.32 6.45
CA GLY A 3 -0.03 7.58 6.04
C GLY A 3 0.42 6.58 7.11
N THR A 4 0.28 6.93 8.38
CA THR A 4 0.60 6.01 9.48
C THR A 4 -0.28 4.77 9.46
N GLU A 5 -1.57 4.93 9.18
CA GLU A 5 -2.49 3.80 9.06
C GLU A 5 -2.10 2.88 7.91
N LEU A 6 -1.77 3.45 6.75
CA LEU A 6 -1.32 2.66 5.59
C LEU A 6 -0.06 1.87 5.92
N ARG A 7 0.91 2.53 6.57
CA ARG A 7 2.16 1.88 6.98
C ARG A 7 1.90 0.72 7.94
N LYS A 8 1.02 0.91 8.92
CA LYS A 8 0.67 -0.16 9.87
C LYS A 8 0.05 -1.36 9.18
N ILE A 9 -0.83 -1.12 8.23
CA ILE A 9 -1.44 -2.21 7.44
C ILE A 9 -0.35 -2.97 6.69
N ARG A 10 0.53 -2.25 5.99
CA ARG A 10 1.63 -2.87 5.26
C ARG A 10 2.52 -3.73 6.18
N GLN A 11 2.87 -3.19 7.34
CA GLN A 11 3.72 -3.90 8.29
C GLN A 11 3.02 -5.14 8.88
N ALA A 12 1.71 -5.05 9.10
CA ALA A 12 0.94 -6.19 9.60
C ALA A 12 0.99 -7.38 8.64
N PHE A 13 1.08 -7.13 7.34
CA PHE A 13 1.23 -8.19 6.34
C PHE A 13 2.69 -8.52 6.03
N ASN A 14 3.61 -7.85 6.70
CA ASN A 14 5.05 -8.08 6.51
C ASN A 14 5.50 -7.83 5.06
N LEU A 15 4.89 -6.86 4.39
CA LEU A 15 5.16 -6.54 2.99
C LEU A 15 6.13 -5.38 2.85
N SER A 16 6.95 -5.43 1.78
CA SER A 16 7.73 -4.27 1.36
C SER A 16 6.81 -3.20 0.79
N ALA A 17 7.31 -1.96 0.68
CA ALA A 17 6.56 -0.88 0.08
C ALA A 17 6.21 -1.20 -1.38
N SER A 18 7.12 -1.80 -2.14
CA SER A 18 6.85 -2.17 -3.53
C SER A 18 5.78 -3.26 -3.63
N ALA A 19 5.81 -4.26 -2.75
CA ALA A 19 4.80 -5.33 -2.74
C ALA A 19 3.42 -4.78 -2.40
N MET A 20 3.35 -3.91 -1.37
CA MET A 20 2.09 -3.26 -1.02
C MET A 20 1.55 -2.41 -2.16
N GLY A 21 2.42 -1.64 -2.82
CA GLY A 21 2.03 -0.83 -3.96
C GLY A 21 1.48 -1.67 -5.11
N LYS A 22 2.13 -2.79 -5.39
CA LYS A 22 1.65 -3.72 -6.41
C LYS A 22 0.26 -4.24 -6.07
N ALA A 23 0.04 -4.64 -4.83
CA ALA A 23 -1.27 -5.11 -4.36
C ALA A 23 -2.34 -4.03 -4.49
N LEU A 24 -1.97 -2.76 -4.31
CA LEU A 24 -2.88 -1.63 -4.44
C LEU A 24 -3.11 -1.18 -5.89
N GLY A 25 -2.47 -1.85 -6.86
CA GLY A 25 -2.68 -1.57 -8.28
C GLY A 25 -1.68 -0.61 -8.91
N TYR A 26 -0.62 -0.25 -8.22
CA TYR A 26 0.43 0.58 -8.81
C TYR A 26 1.27 -0.24 -9.79
N ASN A 27 1.64 0.38 -10.91
CA ASN A 27 2.42 -0.24 -11.97
C ASN A 27 3.77 0.43 -12.14
N GLY A 28 4.72 -0.30 -12.72
CA GLY A 28 6.01 0.23 -13.07
C GLY A 28 7.15 -0.45 -12.32
N PRO A 29 8.37 0.10 -12.40
CA PRO A 29 9.53 -0.45 -11.70
C PRO A 29 9.32 -0.46 -10.19
N LYS A 30 9.81 -1.50 -9.52
CA LYS A 30 9.67 -1.66 -8.07
C LYS A 30 10.13 -0.43 -7.29
N ALA A 31 11.26 0.17 -7.67
CA ALA A 31 11.79 1.33 -6.99
C ALA A 31 10.83 2.52 -7.04
N ASN A 32 10.18 2.74 -8.18
CA ASN A 32 9.22 3.82 -8.35
C ASN A 32 7.95 3.57 -7.54
N ILE A 33 7.46 2.34 -7.52
CA ILE A 33 6.30 1.96 -6.71
C ILE A 33 6.61 2.19 -5.23
N ALA A 34 7.77 1.74 -4.77
CA ALA A 34 8.17 1.91 -3.38
C ALA A 34 8.24 3.39 -2.99
N VAL A 35 8.77 4.23 -3.85
CA VAL A 35 8.84 5.68 -3.61
C VAL A 35 7.44 6.28 -3.45
N GLN A 36 6.51 5.89 -4.33
CA GLN A 36 5.13 6.38 -4.26
C GLN A 36 4.45 5.98 -2.95
N ILE A 37 4.58 4.70 -2.56
CA ILE A 37 3.97 4.22 -1.32
C ILE A 37 4.57 4.93 -0.11
N ARG A 38 5.88 5.11 -0.06
CA ARG A 38 6.53 5.83 1.06
C ARG A 38 6.08 7.28 1.16
N ARG A 39 5.83 7.94 0.02
CA ARG A 39 5.28 9.29 0.02
C ARG A 39 3.89 9.33 0.64
N LEU A 40 3.05 8.35 0.34
CA LEU A 40 1.73 8.23 0.96
C LEU A 40 1.86 7.97 2.47
N GLU A 41 2.77 7.09 2.87
CA GLU A 41 2.98 6.74 4.28
C GLU A 41 3.50 7.92 5.12
N ARG A 42 4.22 8.84 4.49
CA ARG A 42 4.74 10.05 5.16
C ARG A 42 3.79 11.25 5.06
N ASP A 43 2.62 11.05 4.49
CA ASP A 43 1.65 12.13 4.22
C ASP A 43 2.23 13.25 3.34
N ALA A 44 3.27 12.94 2.55
CA ALA A 44 3.80 13.86 1.54
C ALA A 44 2.81 14.05 0.39
N ARG A 45 1.91 13.09 0.21
CA ARG A 45 0.80 13.17 -0.73
C ARG A 45 -0.44 12.59 -0.07
N PRO A 46 -1.64 13.11 -0.37
CA PRO A 46 -2.87 12.54 0.17
C PRO A 46 -3.09 11.15 -0.42
N ILE A 47 -3.60 10.23 0.40
CA ILE A 47 -3.95 8.89 -0.04
C ILE A 47 -5.27 8.98 -0.80
N PRO A 48 -5.33 8.55 -2.08
CA PRO A 48 -6.60 8.51 -2.81
C PRO A 48 -7.63 7.68 -2.05
N ILE A 49 -8.89 8.09 -2.10
CA ILE A 49 -9.98 7.42 -1.39
C ILE A 49 -10.05 5.94 -1.77
N SER A 50 -9.92 5.62 -3.06
CA SER A 50 -9.97 4.22 -3.52
C SER A 50 -8.83 3.38 -2.96
N VAL A 51 -7.63 3.95 -2.87
CA VAL A 51 -6.47 3.27 -2.29
C VAL A 51 -6.69 3.02 -0.80
N GLY A 52 -7.18 4.02 -0.08
CA GLY A 52 -7.48 3.88 1.34
C GLY A 52 -8.54 2.82 1.62
N ARG A 53 -9.59 2.79 0.82
CA ARG A 53 -10.65 1.78 0.95
C ARG A 53 -10.13 0.38 0.68
N LEU A 54 -9.29 0.22 -0.36
CA LEU A 54 -8.72 -1.07 -0.69
C LEU A 54 -7.78 -1.54 0.43
N ALA A 55 -6.95 -0.65 0.97
CA ALA A 55 -6.07 -0.99 2.07
C ALA A 55 -6.86 -1.42 3.32
N GLN A 56 -7.98 -0.76 3.61
CA GLN A 56 -8.86 -1.17 4.71
C GLN A 56 -9.47 -2.55 4.47
N MET A 57 -9.88 -2.82 3.22
CA MET A 57 -10.40 -4.13 2.87
C MET A 57 -9.32 -5.21 3.08
N PHE A 58 -8.09 -4.94 2.70
CA PHE A 58 -6.98 -5.86 2.94
C PHE A 58 -6.79 -6.13 4.43
N SER A 59 -6.87 -5.09 5.27
CA SER A 59 -6.68 -5.27 6.71
C SER A 59 -7.75 -6.16 7.34
N GLN A 60 -8.94 -6.20 6.76
CA GLN A 60 -10.07 -6.99 7.25
C GLN A 60 -10.11 -8.39 6.67
N ASN A 61 -9.75 -8.56 5.42
CA ASN A 61 -9.97 -9.80 4.66
C ASN A 61 -8.70 -10.46 4.14
N GLY A 62 -7.55 -9.82 4.30
CA GLY A 62 -6.29 -10.29 3.73
C GLY A 62 -6.08 -9.80 2.31
N ILE A 63 -4.88 -10.09 1.77
CA ILE A 63 -4.48 -9.69 0.42
C ILE A 63 -4.29 -10.96 -0.40
N PRO A 64 -4.95 -11.10 -1.57
CA PRO A 64 -4.66 -12.23 -2.45
C PRO A 64 -3.18 -12.26 -2.80
N GLU A 65 -2.55 -13.41 -2.64
CA GLU A 65 -1.09 -13.54 -2.81
C GLU A 65 -0.65 -13.15 -4.23
N GLU A 66 -1.44 -13.48 -5.25
CA GLU A 66 -1.14 -13.15 -6.63
C GLU A 66 -1.11 -11.64 -6.90
N TRP A 67 -1.63 -10.83 -6.01
CA TRP A 67 -1.64 -9.37 -6.19
C TRP A 67 -0.31 -8.71 -5.83
N TYR A 68 0.53 -9.38 -5.03
CA TYR A 68 1.83 -8.82 -4.63
C TYR A 68 3.01 -9.76 -4.94
N ALA A 69 2.75 -10.94 -5.42
CA ALA A 69 3.78 -11.92 -5.76
C ALA A 69 4.59 -11.51 -7.00
#